data_95b0477e432988177e68de21665d67a2
#
_entry.id   95b0477e432988177e68de21665d67a2
#
_cell.length_a   1.000
_cell.length_b   1.000
_cell.length_c   1.000
_cell.angle_alpha   90.00
_cell.angle_beta   90.00
_cell.angle_gamma   90.00
#
_symmetry.space_group_name_H-M   'P 1'
#
loop_
_entity.id
_entity.type
_entity.pdbx_description
1 polymer ?
#
loop_
_entity_poly.entity_id
_entity_poly.type
_entity_poly.pdbx_seq_one_letter_code
_entity_poly.pdbx_strand_id
1 'polypeptide(L)'
;MYLLDTNVVSDVERRLPKPTAWLASVDPSSVNLSVITLGEIERGIVRLRKIDSEKATRLDLWLRELRRDNADRILAVTDDVALAWGRITAGRTRGSADTLIAATALVHNLVMVTRNVADFEETGVTVLNPWEI
;
A
#
# COMPACT_ATOMS: atom_id res chain seq x y z
N MET A 1 13.76 -4.46 -2.94
CA MET A 1 12.64 -3.73 -3.54
C MET A 1 11.48 -3.67 -2.53
N TYR A 2 10.58 -2.75 -2.73
CA TYR A 2 9.59 -2.35 -1.72
C TYR A 2 8.16 -2.44 -2.26
N LEU A 3 7.22 -2.72 -1.35
CA LEU A 3 5.79 -2.60 -1.60
C LEU A 3 5.21 -1.67 -0.53
N LEU A 4 4.59 -0.57 -0.95
CA LEU A 4 4.03 0.40 -0.01
C LEU A 4 2.66 -0.06 0.48
N ASP A 5 2.46 -0.04 1.81
CA ASP A 5 1.13 -0.16 2.39
C ASP A 5 0.35 1.12 2.12
N THR A 6 -0.97 1.03 2.10
CA THR A 6 -1.85 2.15 1.78
C THR A 6 -1.63 3.35 2.72
N ASN A 7 -1.35 3.10 4.01
CA ASN A 7 -1.10 4.20 4.95
C ASN A 7 0.12 5.03 4.55
N VAL A 8 1.16 4.42 4.02
CA VAL A 8 2.37 5.13 3.57
C VAL A 8 2.07 5.96 2.33
N VAL A 9 1.31 5.41 1.37
CA VAL A 9 0.91 6.15 0.17
C VAL A 9 0.10 7.39 0.55
N SER A 10 -0.84 7.25 1.48
CA SER A 10 -1.64 8.37 1.99
C SER A 10 -0.81 9.40 2.74
N ASP A 11 0.15 8.96 3.54
CA ASP A 11 1.05 9.85 4.27
C ASP A 11 1.93 10.68 3.32
N VAL A 12 2.41 10.06 2.23
CA VAL A 12 3.20 10.74 1.21
C VAL A 12 2.33 11.75 0.44
N GLU A 13 1.08 11.39 0.11
CA GLU A 13 0.14 12.31 -0.53
C GLU A 13 -0.07 13.56 0.33
N ARG A 14 -0.18 13.39 1.65
CA ARG A 14 -0.33 14.49 2.60
C ARG A 14 0.99 15.21 2.91
N ARG A 15 2.08 14.80 2.28
CA ARG A 15 3.42 15.39 2.42
C ARG A 15 3.96 15.34 3.85
N LEU A 16 3.66 14.27 4.58
CA LEU A 16 4.22 14.09 5.92
C LEU A 16 5.73 13.86 5.81
N PRO A 17 6.55 14.56 6.65
CA PRO A 17 7.99 14.69 6.37
C PRO A 17 8.77 13.37 6.29
N LYS A 18 8.61 12.48 7.27
CA LYS A 18 9.43 11.27 7.35
C LYS A 18 9.16 10.29 6.21
N PRO A 19 7.91 9.87 5.93
CA PRO A 19 7.67 8.96 4.81
C PRO A 19 8.00 9.60 3.46
N THR A 20 7.78 10.90 3.30
CA THR A 20 8.12 11.61 2.07
C THR A 20 9.64 11.63 1.87
N ALA A 21 10.42 11.90 2.91
CA ALA A 21 11.89 11.90 2.84
C ALA A 21 12.42 10.49 2.54
N TRP A 22 11.84 9.47 3.17
CA TRP A 22 12.25 8.10 2.88
C TRP A 22 12.00 7.74 1.41
N LEU A 23 10.82 8.04 0.89
CA LEU A 23 10.48 7.73 -0.51
C LEU A 23 11.42 8.45 -1.48
N ALA A 24 11.78 9.70 -1.17
CA ALA A 24 12.73 10.46 -1.99
C ALA A 24 14.15 9.87 -1.96
N SER A 25 14.48 9.07 -0.93
CA SER A 25 15.81 8.49 -0.75
C SER A 25 16.02 7.19 -1.52
N VAL A 26 14.96 6.58 -2.04
CA VAL A 26 15.04 5.30 -2.76
C VAL A 26 14.81 5.48 -4.25
N ASP A 27 15.32 4.54 -5.06
CA ASP A 27 15.10 4.53 -6.50
C ASP A 27 13.59 4.33 -6.76
N PRO A 28 12.93 5.22 -7.52
CA PRO A 28 11.52 5.05 -7.86
C PRO A 28 11.19 3.70 -8.50
N SER A 29 12.10 3.13 -9.29
CA SER A 29 11.89 1.83 -9.94
C SER A 29 11.87 0.66 -8.96
N SER A 30 12.33 0.87 -7.70
CA SER A 30 12.33 -0.16 -6.66
C SER A 30 11.02 -0.20 -5.86
N VAL A 31 10.08 0.73 -6.12
CA VAL A 31 8.86 0.89 -5.34
C VAL A 31 7.67 0.36 -6.13
N ASN A 32 6.90 -0.51 -5.51
CA ASN A 32 5.73 -1.15 -6.09
C ASN A 32 4.48 -0.82 -5.29
N LEU A 33 3.32 -0.93 -5.93
CA LEU A 33 2.01 -0.74 -5.32
C LEU A 33 1.15 -1.98 -5.54
N SER A 34 0.18 -2.19 -4.65
CA SER A 34 -0.83 -3.23 -4.82
C SER A 34 -2.10 -2.63 -5.44
N VAL A 35 -2.80 -3.41 -6.26
CA VAL A 35 -4.15 -3.05 -6.74
C VAL A 35 -5.11 -2.82 -5.56
N ILE A 36 -4.88 -3.48 -4.43
CA ILE A 36 -5.69 -3.30 -3.21
C ILE A 36 -5.55 -1.86 -2.69
N THR A 37 -4.34 -1.31 -2.72
CA THR A 37 -4.09 0.09 -2.35
C THR A 37 -4.90 1.05 -3.22
N LEU A 38 -4.94 0.79 -4.53
CA LEU A 38 -5.76 1.61 -5.44
C LEU A 38 -7.24 1.55 -5.05
N GLY A 39 -7.74 0.36 -4.74
CA GLY A 39 -9.12 0.17 -4.31
C GLY A 39 -9.44 0.90 -3.00
N GLU A 40 -8.54 0.85 -2.03
CA GLU A 40 -8.71 1.54 -0.76
C GLU A 40 -8.73 3.05 -0.94
N ILE A 41 -7.87 3.59 -1.79
CA ILE A 41 -7.83 5.02 -2.11
C ILE A 41 -9.13 5.44 -2.80
N GLU A 42 -9.59 4.66 -3.80
CA GLU A 42 -10.84 4.93 -4.51
C GLU A 42 -12.03 4.96 -3.56
N ARG A 43 -12.10 3.99 -2.64
CA ARG A 43 -13.16 3.94 -1.63
C ARG A 43 -13.16 5.21 -0.77
N GLY A 44 -11.99 5.68 -0.38
CA GLY A 44 -11.84 6.93 0.37
C GLY A 44 -12.32 8.14 -0.41
N ILE A 45 -12.00 8.21 -1.72
CA ILE A 45 -12.43 9.30 -2.59
C ILE A 45 -13.95 9.32 -2.75
N VAL A 46 -14.57 8.17 -2.98
CA VAL A 46 -16.02 8.05 -3.12
C VAL A 46 -16.73 8.53 -1.84
N ARG A 47 -16.23 8.12 -0.68
CA ARG A 47 -16.78 8.56 0.61
C ARG A 47 -16.65 10.07 0.81
N LEU A 48 -15.48 10.62 0.44
CA LEU A 48 -15.18 12.03 0.60
C LEU A 48 -16.03 12.91 -0.33
N ARG A 49 -16.44 12.39 -1.49
CA ARG A 49 -17.18 13.17 -2.49
C ARG A 49 -18.50 13.73 -1.94
N LYS A 50 -19.08 13.07 -0.96
CA LYS A 50 -20.32 13.52 -0.30
C LYS A 50 -20.07 14.59 0.78
N ILE A 51 -18.83 14.76 1.20
CA ILE A 51 -18.45 15.66 2.30
C ILE A 51 -17.69 16.87 1.76
N ASP A 52 -16.76 16.64 0.86
CA ASP A 52 -15.88 17.66 0.27
C ASP A 52 -15.56 17.27 -1.17
N SER A 53 -16.41 17.68 -2.09
CA SER A 53 -16.30 17.30 -3.50
C SER A 53 -15.07 17.89 -4.19
N GLU A 54 -14.58 19.05 -3.77
CA GLU A 54 -13.38 19.67 -4.33
C GLU A 54 -12.14 18.84 -3.97
N LYS A 55 -12.02 18.46 -2.71
CA LYS A 55 -10.92 17.60 -2.26
C LYS A 55 -10.98 16.23 -2.92
N ALA A 56 -12.18 15.66 -3.07
CA ALA A 56 -12.35 14.39 -3.75
C ALA A 56 -11.90 14.46 -5.21
N THR A 57 -12.22 15.54 -5.92
CA THR A 57 -11.78 15.74 -7.31
C THR A 57 -10.26 15.84 -7.40
N ARG A 58 -9.62 16.58 -6.48
CA ARG A 58 -8.17 16.69 -6.43
C ARG A 58 -7.51 15.33 -6.19
N LEU A 59 -8.04 14.55 -5.26
CA LEU A 59 -7.51 13.22 -4.96
C LEU A 59 -7.73 12.24 -6.12
N ASP A 60 -8.84 12.37 -6.84
CA ASP A 60 -9.10 11.55 -8.02
C ASP A 60 -8.08 11.82 -9.12
N LEU A 61 -7.72 13.07 -9.36
CA LEU A 61 -6.66 13.44 -10.30
C LEU A 61 -5.31 12.89 -9.86
N TRP A 62 -5.00 13.01 -8.58
CA TRP A 62 -3.77 12.44 -8.00
C TRP A 62 -3.71 10.91 -8.18
N LEU A 63 -4.82 10.21 -7.95
CA LEU A 63 -4.88 8.76 -8.13
C LEU A 63 -4.62 8.37 -9.59
N ARG A 64 -5.17 9.11 -10.54
CA ARG A 64 -4.92 8.87 -11.97
C ARG A 64 -3.45 9.02 -12.32
N GLU A 65 -2.79 10.04 -11.79
CA GLU A 65 -1.36 10.26 -11.98
C GLU A 65 -0.54 9.14 -11.34
N LEU A 66 -0.90 8.72 -10.13
CA LEU A 66 -0.24 7.62 -9.44
C LEU A 66 -0.31 6.33 -10.26
N ARG A 67 -1.46 6.01 -10.83
CA ARG A 67 -1.65 4.83 -11.69
C ARG A 67 -0.82 4.92 -12.96
N ARG A 68 -0.80 6.07 -13.59
CA ARG A 68 -0.03 6.30 -14.83
C ARG A 68 1.48 6.18 -14.57
N ASP A 69 1.95 6.84 -13.52
CA ASP A 69 3.39 6.93 -13.24
C ASP A 69 3.97 5.60 -12.74
N ASN A 70 3.12 4.72 -12.21
CA ASN A 70 3.54 3.43 -11.66
C ASN A 70 2.93 2.23 -12.40
N ALA A 71 2.47 2.42 -13.64
CA ALA A 71 1.71 1.41 -14.37
C ALA A 71 2.40 0.06 -14.48
N ASP A 72 3.72 0.03 -14.59
CA ASP A 72 4.53 -1.17 -14.68
C ASP A 72 4.88 -1.79 -13.31
N ARG A 73 4.51 -1.14 -12.22
CA ARG A 73 4.82 -1.56 -10.85
C ARG A 73 3.58 -1.69 -9.97
N ILE A 74 2.40 -1.83 -10.56
CA ILE A 74 1.16 -2.10 -9.83
C ILE A 74 0.92 -3.61 -9.89
N LEU A 75 0.96 -4.26 -8.73
CA LEU A 75 0.90 -5.71 -8.61
C LEU A 75 -0.53 -6.17 -8.36
N ALA A 76 -0.96 -7.15 -9.15
CA ALA A 76 -2.29 -7.73 -9.06
C ALA A 76 -2.38 -8.75 -7.90
N VAL A 77 -3.60 -9.04 -7.48
CA VAL A 77 -3.88 -10.19 -6.62
C VAL A 77 -4.02 -11.41 -7.53
N THR A 78 -2.94 -12.16 -7.66
CA THR A 78 -2.89 -13.39 -8.45
C THR A 78 -3.37 -14.58 -7.62
N ASP A 79 -3.48 -15.77 -8.26
CA ASP A 79 -3.77 -17.00 -7.52
C ASP A 79 -2.69 -17.30 -6.48
N ASP A 80 -1.41 -17.09 -6.79
CA ASP A 80 -0.33 -17.28 -5.82
C ASP A 80 -0.48 -16.33 -4.63
N VAL A 81 -0.84 -15.07 -4.87
CA VAL A 81 -1.10 -14.11 -3.79
C VAL A 81 -2.30 -14.56 -2.95
N ALA A 82 -3.37 -15.01 -3.58
CA ALA A 82 -4.56 -15.51 -2.87
C ALA A 82 -4.24 -16.71 -1.98
N LEU A 83 -3.44 -17.66 -2.48
CA LEU A 83 -3.03 -18.82 -1.69
C LEU A 83 -2.14 -18.41 -0.51
N ALA A 84 -1.19 -17.52 -0.73
CA ALA A 84 -0.37 -16.96 0.36
C ALA A 84 -1.24 -16.25 1.40
N TRP A 85 -2.20 -15.47 0.95
CA TRP A 85 -3.17 -14.79 1.83
C TRP A 85 -3.93 -15.80 2.70
N GLY A 86 -4.40 -16.89 2.11
CA GLY A 86 -5.07 -17.96 2.85
C GLY A 86 -4.20 -18.55 3.94
N ARG A 87 -2.92 -18.78 3.64
CA ARG A 87 -1.97 -19.33 4.61
C ARG A 87 -1.70 -18.39 5.78
N ILE A 88 -1.49 -17.09 5.51
CA ILE A 88 -1.16 -16.14 6.57
C ILE A 88 -2.37 -15.69 7.39
N THR A 89 -3.59 -15.88 6.87
CA THR A 89 -4.82 -15.50 7.58
C THR A 89 -5.50 -16.66 8.28
N ALA A 90 -5.07 -17.88 8.07
CA ALA A 90 -5.65 -19.05 8.74
C ALA A 90 -5.56 -18.90 10.26
N GLY A 91 -6.71 -18.98 10.93
CA GLY A 91 -6.78 -18.82 12.38
C GLY A 91 -6.72 -17.37 12.89
N ARG A 92 -6.78 -16.40 12.00
CA ARG A 92 -6.75 -14.98 12.34
C ARG A 92 -8.06 -14.31 11.99
N THR A 93 -8.39 -13.21 12.73
CA THR A 93 -9.62 -12.46 12.53
C THR A 93 -9.35 -11.09 11.88
N ARG A 94 -8.22 -10.91 11.21
CA ARG A 94 -7.78 -9.63 10.68
C ARG A 94 -8.50 -9.22 9.40
N GLY A 95 -8.52 -7.90 9.15
CA GLY A 95 -9.04 -7.31 7.93
C GLY A 95 -8.28 -7.80 6.69
N SER A 96 -9.00 -7.94 5.58
CA SER A 96 -8.47 -8.57 4.37
C SER A 96 -7.53 -7.70 3.55
N ALA A 97 -7.69 -6.36 3.56
CA ALA A 97 -6.88 -5.47 2.73
C ALA A 97 -5.40 -5.52 3.10
N ASP A 98 -5.07 -5.31 4.37
CA ASP A 98 -3.69 -5.30 4.85
C ASP A 98 -2.99 -6.64 4.60
N THR A 99 -3.70 -7.75 4.85
CA THR A 99 -3.14 -9.08 4.68
C THR A 99 -2.98 -9.47 3.22
N LEU A 100 -3.83 -8.96 2.32
CA LEU A 100 -3.64 -9.14 0.88
C LEU A 100 -2.39 -8.38 0.38
N ILE A 101 -2.13 -7.20 0.91
CA ILE A 101 -0.90 -6.46 0.59
C ILE A 101 0.32 -7.23 1.12
N ALA A 102 0.26 -7.73 2.35
CA ALA A 102 1.33 -8.54 2.93
C ALA A 102 1.59 -9.81 2.10
N ALA A 103 0.54 -10.50 1.68
CA ALA A 103 0.65 -11.68 0.82
C ALA A 103 1.32 -11.36 -0.52
N THR A 104 1.00 -10.21 -1.10
CA THR A 104 1.63 -9.73 -2.33
C THR A 104 3.14 -9.52 -2.10
N ALA A 105 3.52 -8.90 -1.00
CA ALA A 105 4.93 -8.70 -0.65
C ALA A 105 5.66 -10.03 -0.49
N LEU A 106 5.04 -11.01 0.17
CA LEU A 106 5.64 -12.34 0.35
C LEU A 106 5.88 -13.03 -0.99
N VAL A 107 4.89 -13.07 -1.86
CA VAL A 107 4.99 -13.76 -3.16
C VAL A 107 6.09 -13.15 -4.04
N HIS A 108 6.21 -11.82 -4.03
CA HIS A 108 7.18 -11.10 -4.84
C HIS A 108 8.51 -10.85 -4.11
N ASN A 109 8.65 -11.36 -2.88
CA ASN A 109 9.85 -11.18 -2.06
C ASN A 109 10.23 -9.71 -1.87
N LEU A 110 9.24 -8.88 -1.54
CA LEU A 110 9.40 -7.45 -1.34
C LEU A 110 9.37 -7.11 0.14
N VAL A 111 10.06 -6.02 0.51
CA VAL A 111 9.95 -5.42 1.84
C VAL A 111 8.67 -4.59 1.88
N MET A 112 7.78 -4.90 2.82
CA MET A 112 6.56 -4.13 3.02
C MET A 112 6.85 -2.88 3.82
N VAL A 113 6.56 -1.72 3.24
CA VAL A 113 6.77 -0.43 3.90
C VAL A 113 5.44 -0.02 4.53
N THR A 114 5.42 0.03 5.86
CA THR A 114 4.19 0.28 6.62
C THR A 114 4.48 0.98 7.94
N ARG A 115 3.53 1.78 8.41
CA ARG A 115 3.57 2.35 9.75
C ARG A 115 3.16 1.33 10.82
N ASN A 116 2.39 0.31 10.46
CA ASN A 116 1.77 -0.65 11.38
C ASN A 116 2.60 -1.95 11.46
N VAL A 117 3.85 -1.87 11.88
CA VAL A 117 4.78 -3.00 11.91
C VAL A 117 4.24 -4.17 12.73
N ALA A 118 3.66 -3.89 13.90
CA ALA A 118 3.16 -4.93 14.80
C ALA A 118 2.08 -5.82 14.16
N ASP A 119 1.30 -5.29 13.23
CA ASP A 119 0.22 -6.03 12.58
C ASP A 119 0.73 -7.15 11.68
N PHE A 120 2.01 -7.15 11.33
CA PHE A 120 2.59 -8.09 10.36
C PHE A 120 3.67 -9.00 10.93
N GLU A 121 3.91 -8.95 12.26
CA GLU A 121 5.00 -9.70 12.89
C GLU A 121 4.94 -11.21 12.66
N GLU A 122 3.73 -11.77 12.62
CA GLU A 122 3.55 -13.22 12.46
C GLU A 122 3.29 -13.67 11.02
N THR A 123 3.33 -12.75 10.06
CA THR A 123 3.04 -13.07 8.67
C THR A 123 4.24 -13.63 7.91
N GLY A 124 5.44 -13.41 8.41
CA GLY A 124 6.68 -13.78 7.72
C GLY A 124 7.17 -12.72 6.73
N VAL A 125 6.41 -11.64 6.51
CA VAL A 125 6.83 -10.56 5.63
C VAL A 125 7.88 -9.68 6.33
N THR A 126 8.89 -9.24 5.57
CA THR A 126 9.85 -8.26 6.06
C THR A 126 9.22 -6.87 6.00
N VAL A 127 9.26 -6.13 7.10
CA VAL A 127 8.65 -4.80 7.19
C VAL A 127 9.67 -3.72 7.45
N LEU A 128 9.38 -2.51 6.97
CA LEU A 128 10.16 -1.30 7.20
C LEU A 128 9.18 -0.18 7.54
N ASN A 129 9.44 0.53 8.64
CA ASN A 129 8.65 1.67 9.05
C ASN A 129 9.39 2.97 8.70
N PRO A 130 8.90 3.76 7.71
CA PRO A 130 9.61 4.97 7.29
C PRO A 130 9.55 6.09 8.33
N TRP A 131 8.73 5.95 9.36
CA TRP A 131 8.64 6.89 10.47
C TRP A 131 9.77 6.71 11.48
N GLU A 132 10.40 5.53 11.51
CA GLU A 132 11.41 5.15 12.51
C GLU A 132 12.84 5.11 11.96
N ILE A 133 13.06 5.72 10.81
CA ILE A 133 14.38 5.79 10.18
C ILE A 133 15.12 7.07 10.62
#